data_3ea28849571d6fce741bcad877ff142e
#
_entry.id   3ea28849571d6fce741bcad877ff142e
#
_cell.length_a   1.000
_cell.length_b   1.000
_cell.length_c   1.000
_cell.angle_alpha   90.00
_cell.angle_beta   90.00
_cell.angle_gamma   90.00
#
_symmetry.space_group_name_H-M   'P 1'
#
loop_
_entity.id
_entity.type
_entity.pdbx_description
1 polymer ?
#
loop_
_entity_poly.entity_id
_entity_poly.type
_entity_poly.pdbx_seq_one_letter_code
_entity_poly.pdbx_strand_id
1 'polypeptide(L)'
;MEGNAKIEAQDTCNVNERFLMMAAVDCPSLGRVKGQWYKAVPPLVRCHTGLTPADYFGRTLVERLPDNIKVGVVNVAVGGCRIELFDEENCEEHIASQPEWLKNTVKAYGNNPYRRLKELAVEAQKAGVIKGILLHQGESNTGDKEWPQKVKRVYENLLRDLNLQAKDVPLLAGEVVHADQNGRCASMNEIINT
;
A
#
# COMPACT_ATOMS: atom_id res chain seq x y z
N MET A 1 -1.46 2.90 0.80
CA MET A 1 -2.95 3.01 0.88
C MET A 1 -3.46 2.41 2.18
N GLU A 2 -3.49 3.18 3.25
CA GLU A 2 -4.07 2.72 4.52
C GLU A 2 -5.59 2.93 4.47
N GLY A 3 -6.47 2.81 4.36
CA GLY A 3 -7.89 3.13 4.35
C GLY A 3 -8.45 3.35 5.75
N ASN A 4 -9.34 4.32 5.84
CA ASN A 4 -10.08 4.66 7.06
C ASN A 4 -11.59 4.50 6.88
N ALA A 5 -12.06 4.07 5.72
CA ALA A 5 -13.47 3.83 5.50
C ALA A 5 -13.95 2.67 6.38
N LYS A 6 -15.17 2.77 6.87
CA LYS A 6 -15.78 1.72 7.69
C LYS A 6 -15.91 0.45 6.87
N ILE A 7 -15.52 -0.67 7.45
CA ILE A 7 -15.74 -1.99 6.85
C ILE A 7 -17.18 -2.39 7.16
N GLU A 8 -17.98 -2.61 6.13
CA GLU A 8 -19.37 -3.02 6.21
C GLU A 8 -19.52 -4.55 6.03
N ALA A 9 -20.67 -5.11 6.35
CA ALA A 9 -20.90 -6.54 6.24
C ALA A 9 -20.65 -7.08 4.83
N GLN A 10 -21.02 -6.31 3.79
CA GLN A 10 -20.78 -6.64 2.40
C GLN A 10 -19.29 -6.77 2.03
N ASP A 11 -18.41 -6.06 2.74
CA ASP A 11 -16.96 -6.09 2.46
C ASP A 11 -16.31 -7.37 3.01
N THR A 12 -16.93 -8.00 3.99
CA THR A 12 -16.43 -9.25 4.61
C THR A 12 -17.08 -10.49 4.04
N CYS A 13 -18.28 -10.34 3.45
CA CYS A 13 -19.00 -11.43 2.78
C CYS A 13 -18.50 -11.61 1.34
N ASN A 14 -18.60 -12.83 0.83
CA ASN A 14 -18.40 -13.16 -0.59
C ASN A 14 -17.06 -12.70 -1.18
N VAL A 15 -16.01 -12.64 -0.36
CA VAL A 15 -14.65 -12.44 -0.88
C VAL A 15 -14.28 -13.67 -1.72
N ASN A 16 -13.88 -13.46 -2.96
CA ASN A 16 -13.50 -14.54 -3.87
C ASN A 16 -12.27 -15.29 -3.34
N GLU A 17 -12.27 -16.63 -3.39
CA GLU A 17 -11.18 -17.48 -2.94
C GLU A 17 -9.86 -17.24 -3.71
N ARG A 18 -9.96 -16.66 -4.90
CA ARG A 18 -8.79 -16.27 -5.72
C ARG A 18 -8.20 -14.93 -5.35
N PHE A 19 -8.86 -14.13 -4.47
CA PHE A 19 -8.35 -12.87 -3.97
C PHE A 19 -7.65 -13.07 -2.63
N LEU A 20 -6.35 -12.87 -2.61
CA LEU A 20 -5.48 -13.14 -1.46
C LEU A 20 -4.80 -11.85 -0.98
N MET A 21 -4.50 -11.82 0.32
CA MET A 21 -3.65 -10.79 0.93
C MET A 21 -2.50 -11.44 1.69
N MET A 22 -1.33 -10.82 1.68
CA MET A 22 -0.25 -11.21 2.58
C MET A 22 -0.26 -10.30 3.81
N ALA A 23 -0.27 -10.87 5.00
CA ALA A 23 -0.28 -10.10 6.24
C ALA A 23 1.04 -9.33 6.41
N ALA A 24 0.96 -7.99 6.50
CA ALA A 24 2.12 -7.13 6.66
C ALA A 24 2.64 -7.07 8.11
N VAL A 25 1.81 -7.45 9.06
CA VAL A 25 2.09 -7.52 10.50
C VAL A 25 1.41 -8.73 11.12
N ASP A 26 1.87 -9.15 12.29
CA ASP A 26 1.13 -10.12 13.08
C ASP A 26 -0.18 -9.50 13.58
N CYS A 27 -1.26 -10.27 13.48
CA CYS A 27 -2.60 -9.83 13.88
C CYS A 27 -3.34 -10.98 14.59
N PRO A 28 -3.03 -11.24 15.86
CA PRO A 28 -3.58 -12.39 16.60
C PRO A 28 -5.11 -12.36 16.68
N SER A 29 -5.71 -11.17 16.80
CA SER A 29 -7.17 -11.01 16.84
C SER A 29 -7.88 -11.45 15.54
N LEU A 30 -7.15 -11.56 14.44
CA LEU A 30 -7.64 -12.04 13.14
C LEU A 30 -6.99 -13.37 12.73
N GLY A 31 -6.23 -14.00 13.60
CA GLY A 31 -5.50 -15.23 13.31
C GLY A 31 -4.44 -15.10 12.21
N ARG A 32 -3.87 -13.90 12.03
CA ARG A 32 -2.91 -13.63 10.95
C ARG A 32 -1.49 -13.52 11.46
N VAL A 33 -0.58 -14.15 10.73
CA VAL A 33 0.88 -14.11 10.96
C VAL A 33 1.54 -13.38 9.81
N LYS A 34 2.47 -12.47 10.12
CA LYS A 34 3.24 -11.71 9.13
C LYS A 34 3.86 -12.64 8.08
N GLY A 35 3.77 -12.23 6.81
CA GLY A 35 4.34 -12.96 5.67
C GLY A 35 3.52 -14.16 5.19
N GLN A 36 2.40 -14.48 5.84
CA GLN A 36 1.51 -15.55 5.42
C GLN A 36 0.37 -15.03 4.54
N TRP A 37 -0.06 -15.85 3.59
CA TRP A 37 -1.18 -15.58 2.71
C TRP A 37 -2.51 -15.97 3.34
N TYR A 38 -3.50 -15.11 3.16
CA TYR A 38 -4.88 -15.30 3.61
C TYR A 38 -5.84 -14.88 2.50
N LYS A 39 -7.07 -15.37 2.53
CA LYS A 39 -8.16 -14.77 1.78
C LYS A 39 -8.26 -13.29 2.12
N ALA A 40 -8.41 -12.43 1.12
CA ALA A 40 -8.36 -10.98 1.30
C ALA A 40 -9.62 -10.39 1.94
N VAL A 41 -9.97 -10.88 3.13
CA VAL A 41 -11.03 -10.29 3.96
C VAL A 41 -10.47 -9.06 4.66
N PRO A 42 -11.07 -7.87 4.53
CA PRO A 42 -10.55 -6.67 5.20
C PRO A 42 -10.55 -6.80 6.74
N PRO A 43 -9.68 -6.05 7.43
CA PRO A 43 -8.73 -5.06 6.94
C PRO A 43 -7.51 -5.69 6.25
N LEU A 44 -6.99 -5.05 5.17
CA LEU A 44 -5.87 -5.60 4.38
C LEU A 44 -4.50 -5.00 4.75
N VAL A 45 -4.40 -4.11 5.73
CA VAL A 45 -3.16 -3.42 6.08
C VAL A 45 -2.67 -3.84 7.47
N ARG A 46 -3.28 -3.33 8.52
CA ARG A 46 -3.01 -3.68 9.93
C ARG A 46 -4.33 -4.04 10.61
N CYS A 47 -4.25 -4.61 11.80
CA CYS A 47 -5.40 -5.20 12.52
C CYS A 47 -6.61 -4.26 12.70
N HIS A 48 -6.36 -2.97 12.79
CA HIS A 48 -7.37 -1.96 13.14
C HIS A 48 -7.54 -0.87 12.09
N THR A 49 -7.11 -1.14 10.84
CA THR A 49 -7.34 -0.20 9.73
C THR A 49 -8.73 -0.38 9.13
N GLY A 50 -9.17 0.61 8.38
CA GLY A 50 -10.43 0.54 7.64
C GLY A 50 -10.29 -0.13 6.28
N LEU A 51 -11.35 0.00 5.49
CA LEU A 51 -11.37 -0.45 4.11
C LEU A 51 -10.40 0.38 3.27
N THR A 52 -9.60 -0.29 2.45
CA THR A 52 -8.58 0.33 1.57
C THR A 52 -8.98 0.22 0.10
N PRO A 53 -8.62 1.17 -0.77
CA PRO A 53 -8.86 1.05 -2.22
C PRO A 53 -8.31 -0.23 -2.85
N ALA A 54 -7.26 -0.83 -2.27
CA ALA A 54 -6.71 -2.11 -2.73
C ALA A 54 -7.70 -3.27 -2.65
N ASP A 55 -8.70 -3.20 -1.77
CA ASP A 55 -9.73 -4.25 -1.64
C ASP A 55 -10.56 -4.35 -2.93
N TYR A 56 -11.28 -3.30 -3.29
CA TYR A 56 -12.12 -3.31 -4.49
C TYR A 56 -11.33 -3.36 -5.79
N PHE A 57 -10.11 -2.84 -5.81
CA PHE A 57 -9.20 -3.03 -6.94
C PHE A 57 -8.92 -4.54 -7.18
N GLY A 58 -8.55 -5.26 -6.11
CA GLY A 58 -8.28 -6.69 -6.21
C GLY A 58 -9.51 -7.53 -6.54
N ARG A 59 -10.69 -7.20 -5.98
CA ARG A 59 -11.98 -7.84 -6.32
C ARG A 59 -12.29 -7.67 -7.80
N THR A 60 -12.17 -6.45 -8.32
CA THR A 60 -12.43 -6.16 -9.75
C THR A 60 -11.45 -6.91 -10.66
N LEU A 61 -10.18 -7.02 -10.28
CA LEU A 61 -9.21 -7.81 -11.06
C LEU A 61 -9.60 -9.29 -11.11
N VAL A 62 -9.98 -9.88 -9.99
CA VAL A 62 -10.38 -11.29 -9.92
C VAL A 62 -11.59 -11.58 -10.79
N GLU A 63 -12.55 -10.66 -10.85
CA GLU A 63 -13.75 -10.78 -11.70
C GLU A 63 -13.43 -10.73 -13.21
N ARG A 64 -12.34 -10.04 -13.57
CA ARG A 64 -11.96 -9.82 -14.97
C ARG A 64 -10.88 -10.76 -15.48
N LEU A 65 -10.26 -11.53 -14.60
CA LEU A 65 -9.20 -12.46 -14.96
C LEU A 65 -9.71 -13.89 -15.06
N PRO A 66 -9.08 -14.75 -15.88
CA PRO A 66 -9.44 -16.17 -16.00
C PRO A 66 -9.47 -16.88 -14.65
N ASP A 67 -10.32 -17.89 -14.51
CA ASP A 67 -10.58 -18.58 -13.24
C ASP A 67 -9.38 -19.31 -12.64
N ASN A 68 -8.38 -19.61 -13.42
CA ASN A 68 -7.12 -20.21 -12.96
C ASN A 68 -6.12 -19.19 -12.41
N ILE A 69 -6.41 -17.89 -12.50
CA ILE A 69 -5.52 -16.82 -12.00
C ILE A 69 -5.97 -16.38 -10.60
N LYS A 70 -5.04 -16.37 -9.67
CA LYS A 70 -5.20 -15.77 -8.35
C LYS A 70 -4.59 -14.37 -8.32
N VAL A 71 -5.20 -13.46 -7.57
CA VAL A 71 -4.70 -12.11 -7.34
C VAL A 71 -4.26 -12.00 -5.89
N GLY A 72 -3.01 -11.62 -5.66
CA GLY A 72 -2.47 -11.35 -4.34
C GLY A 72 -2.14 -9.88 -4.15
N VAL A 73 -2.43 -9.32 -2.97
CA VAL A 73 -1.98 -7.99 -2.58
C VAL A 73 -1.07 -8.04 -1.36
N VAL A 74 0.00 -7.25 -1.41
CA VAL A 74 0.87 -6.95 -0.28
C VAL A 74 0.71 -5.47 0.02
N ASN A 75 0.18 -5.12 1.20
CA ASN A 75 -0.14 -3.74 1.52
C ASN A 75 0.60 -3.27 2.78
N VAL A 76 1.62 -2.43 2.60
CA VAL A 76 2.32 -1.73 3.68
C VAL A 76 1.97 -0.24 3.57
N ALA A 77 1.29 0.29 4.58
CA ALA A 77 0.84 1.68 4.56
C ALA A 77 0.78 2.28 5.97
N VAL A 78 1.04 3.59 6.03
CA VAL A 78 0.95 4.41 7.24
C VAL A 78 0.10 5.63 6.89
N GLY A 79 -1.09 5.74 7.46
CA GLY A 79 -1.99 6.88 7.22
C GLY A 79 -1.36 8.19 7.67
N GLY A 80 -1.54 9.24 6.87
CA GLY A 80 -1.00 10.57 7.16
C GLY A 80 0.52 10.71 7.01
N CYS A 81 1.22 9.73 6.48
CA CYS A 81 2.65 9.84 6.24
C CYS A 81 2.97 10.63 4.96
N ARG A 82 4.15 11.20 4.93
CA ARG A 82 4.77 11.73 3.72
C ARG A 82 5.46 10.61 2.93
N ILE A 83 5.71 10.83 1.63
CA ILE A 83 6.40 9.84 0.77
C ILE A 83 7.81 9.51 1.26
N GLU A 84 8.47 10.43 1.94
CA GLU A 84 9.79 10.29 2.54
C GLU A 84 9.87 9.13 3.54
N LEU A 85 8.74 8.68 4.09
CA LEU A 85 8.70 7.49 4.94
C LEU A 85 9.07 6.20 4.19
N PHE A 86 8.94 6.19 2.87
CA PHE A 86 9.31 5.08 2.00
C PHE A 86 10.60 5.32 1.22
N ASP A 87 11.34 6.37 1.52
CA ASP A 87 12.68 6.61 0.99
C ASP A 87 13.71 5.75 1.73
N GLU A 88 14.34 4.81 1.04
CA GLU A 88 15.26 3.85 1.65
C GLU A 88 16.42 4.53 2.42
N GLU A 89 16.96 5.62 1.86
CA GLU A 89 18.12 6.31 2.39
C GLU A 89 17.78 7.24 3.56
N ASN A 90 16.59 7.87 3.52
CA ASN A 90 16.21 8.93 4.44
C ASN A 90 15.14 8.54 5.45
N CYS A 91 14.64 7.31 5.40
CA CYS A 91 13.52 6.83 6.21
C CYS A 91 13.76 7.02 7.72
N GLU A 92 14.95 6.67 8.21
CA GLU A 92 15.27 6.72 9.65
C GLU A 92 15.33 8.17 10.17
N GLU A 93 15.99 9.08 9.44
CA GLU A 93 16.04 10.49 9.77
C GLU A 93 14.64 11.13 9.70
N HIS A 94 13.86 10.78 8.66
CA HIS A 94 12.49 11.23 8.54
C HIS A 94 11.65 10.78 9.74
N ILE A 95 11.71 9.51 10.14
CA ILE A 95 10.98 8.98 11.29
C ILE A 95 11.38 9.70 12.59
N ALA A 96 12.68 9.98 12.80
CA ALA A 96 13.15 10.66 13.99
C ALA A 96 12.49 12.02 14.19
N SER A 97 12.18 12.74 13.12
CA SER A 97 11.52 14.04 13.12
C SER A 97 9.99 13.99 13.28
N GLN A 98 9.38 12.79 13.19
CA GLN A 98 7.93 12.65 13.18
C GLN A 98 7.32 12.64 14.60
N PRO A 99 6.01 12.95 14.72
CA PRO A 99 5.32 12.88 16.00
C PRO A 99 5.20 11.42 16.50
N GLU A 100 5.02 11.27 17.81
CA GLU A 100 5.02 9.96 18.48
C GLU A 100 3.96 8.99 17.95
N TRP A 101 2.80 9.49 17.53
CA TRP A 101 1.77 8.61 16.98
C TRP A 101 2.24 7.91 15.68
N LEU A 102 3.00 8.62 14.82
CA LEU A 102 3.56 8.04 13.61
C LEU A 102 4.69 7.08 13.94
N LYS A 103 5.61 7.45 14.83
CA LYS A 103 6.66 6.56 15.33
C LYS A 103 6.09 5.26 15.89
N ASN A 104 5.01 5.35 16.68
CA ASN A 104 4.33 4.17 17.23
C ASN A 104 3.69 3.30 16.13
N THR A 105 3.13 3.91 15.11
CA THR A 105 2.59 3.18 13.95
C THR A 105 3.69 2.44 13.18
N VAL A 106 4.81 3.09 12.96
CA VAL A 106 5.95 2.54 12.21
C VAL A 106 6.62 1.37 12.94
N LYS A 107 6.54 1.30 14.28
CA LYS A 107 7.02 0.15 15.07
C LYS A 107 6.41 -1.17 14.60
N ALA A 108 5.15 -1.19 14.15
CA ALA A 108 4.52 -2.39 13.60
C ALA A 108 5.24 -2.94 12.37
N TYR A 109 5.96 -2.08 11.67
CA TYR A 109 6.76 -2.42 10.49
C TYR A 109 8.26 -2.57 10.78
N GLY A 110 8.65 -2.74 12.07
CA GLY A 110 10.05 -2.85 12.46
C GLY A 110 10.83 -1.54 12.29
N ASN A 111 10.16 -0.41 12.46
CA ASN A 111 10.66 0.96 12.27
C ASN A 111 11.14 1.30 10.85
N ASN A 112 10.81 0.49 9.86
CA ASN A 112 11.13 0.81 8.46
C ASN A 112 10.07 0.20 7.51
N PRO A 113 9.04 0.98 7.11
CA PRO A 113 7.98 0.50 6.21
C PRO A 113 8.49 0.11 4.83
N TYR A 114 9.51 0.79 4.29
CA TYR A 114 10.10 0.41 3.01
C TYR A 114 10.75 -0.98 3.09
N ARG A 115 11.58 -1.22 4.10
CA ARG A 115 12.19 -2.54 4.32
C ARG A 115 11.14 -3.62 4.51
N ARG A 116 10.07 -3.34 5.26
CA ARG A 116 8.95 -4.28 5.42
C ARG A 116 8.27 -4.59 4.09
N LEU A 117 8.02 -3.59 3.26
CA LEU A 117 7.43 -3.80 1.94
C LEU A 117 8.32 -4.68 1.06
N LYS A 118 9.62 -4.38 1.02
CA LYS A 118 10.63 -5.17 0.29
C LYS A 118 10.68 -6.63 0.75
N GLU A 119 10.79 -6.87 2.06
CA GLU A 119 10.81 -8.23 2.64
C GLU A 119 9.58 -9.05 2.23
N LEU A 120 8.39 -8.46 2.33
CA LEU A 120 7.14 -9.13 1.96
C LEU A 120 7.00 -9.31 0.45
N ALA A 121 7.49 -8.38 -0.35
CA ALA A 121 7.50 -8.51 -1.81
C ALA A 121 8.43 -9.65 -2.27
N VAL A 122 9.61 -9.79 -1.66
CA VAL A 122 10.50 -10.94 -1.90
C VAL A 122 9.82 -12.27 -1.52
N GLU A 123 9.09 -12.29 -0.40
CA GLU A 123 8.33 -13.47 -0.01
C GLU A 123 7.20 -13.77 -1.00
N ALA A 124 6.51 -12.73 -1.47
CA ALA A 124 5.45 -12.86 -2.46
C ALA A 124 5.95 -13.39 -3.82
N GLN A 125 7.18 -13.04 -4.22
CA GLN A 125 7.78 -13.55 -5.46
C GLN A 125 8.00 -15.08 -5.45
N LYS A 126 8.05 -15.72 -4.28
CA LYS A 126 8.11 -17.18 -4.18
C LYS A 126 6.79 -17.86 -4.56
N ALA A 127 5.67 -17.15 -4.45
CA ALA A 127 4.34 -17.65 -4.72
C ALA A 127 3.74 -17.16 -6.05
N GLY A 128 4.31 -16.11 -6.64
CA GLY A 128 3.74 -15.52 -7.85
C GLY A 128 4.64 -14.46 -8.49
N VAL A 129 4.06 -13.69 -9.40
CA VAL A 129 4.75 -12.64 -10.16
C VAL A 129 4.14 -11.28 -9.78
N ILE A 130 4.99 -10.33 -9.40
CA ILE A 130 4.55 -8.95 -9.17
C ILE A 130 4.19 -8.32 -10.51
N LYS A 131 2.98 -7.80 -10.64
CA LYS A 131 2.41 -7.26 -11.88
C LYS A 131 2.14 -5.75 -11.84
N GLY A 132 2.28 -5.12 -10.69
CA GLY A 132 2.09 -3.69 -10.56
C GLY A 132 2.32 -3.21 -9.14
N ILE A 133 2.52 -1.92 -9.01
CA ILE A 133 2.64 -1.21 -7.73
C ILE A 133 1.51 -0.18 -7.68
N LEU A 134 0.73 -0.22 -6.61
CA LEU A 134 -0.34 0.74 -6.36
C LEU A 134 0.12 1.76 -5.33
N LEU A 135 0.06 3.02 -5.67
CA LEU A 135 0.35 4.13 -4.78
C LEU A 135 -0.90 5.00 -4.60
N HIS A 136 -1.29 5.24 -3.35
CA HIS A 136 -2.24 6.28 -3.00
C HIS A 136 -1.64 7.06 -1.83
N GLN A 137 -1.03 8.17 -2.15
CA GLN A 137 -0.33 9.05 -1.22
C GLN A 137 -0.23 10.43 -1.89
N GLY A 138 -0.28 11.49 -1.11
CA GLY A 138 -0.16 12.85 -1.61
C GLY A 138 -0.64 13.89 -0.60
N GLU A 139 -1.63 13.57 0.23
CA GLU A 139 -2.26 14.52 1.15
C GLU A 139 -1.24 15.21 2.06
N SER A 140 -0.32 14.46 2.63
CA SER A 140 0.74 15.00 3.52
C SER A 140 1.91 15.66 2.76
N ASN A 141 1.93 15.51 1.43
CA ASN A 141 2.87 16.20 0.54
C ASN A 141 2.20 17.30 -0.31
N THR A 142 0.99 17.74 0.05
CA THR A 142 0.26 18.77 -0.73
C THR A 142 1.14 19.98 -0.94
N GLY A 143 1.30 20.38 -2.22
CA GLY A 143 2.15 21.50 -2.65
C GLY A 143 3.64 21.15 -2.85
N ASP A 144 4.05 19.93 -2.60
CA ASP A 144 5.44 19.46 -2.81
C ASP A 144 5.68 19.15 -4.29
N LYS A 145 6.24 20.10 -5.01
CA LYS A 145 6.53 19.97 -6.44
C LYS A 145 7.60 18.93 -6.77
N GLU A 146 8.37 18.47 -5.78
CA GLU A 146 9.36 17.41 -5.94
C GLU A 146 8.77 16.01 -5.70
N TRP A 147 7.49 15.92 -5.32
CA TRP A 147 6.82 14.65 -5.03
C TRP A 147 6.94 13.62 -6.19
N PRO A 148 6.77 13.99 -7.47
CA PRO A 148 6.92 13.01 -8.57
C PRO A 148 8.32 12.39 -8.61
N GLN A 149 9.36 13.18 -8.38
CA GLN A 149 10.75 12.71 -8.35
C GLN A 149 11.01 11.81 -7.14
N LYS A 150 10.42 12.12 -5.98
CA LYS A 150 10.49 11.28 -4.77
C LYS A 150 9.79 9.95 -4.98
N VAL A 151 8.60 9.94 -5.58
CA VAL A 151 7.87 8.72 -5.96
C VAL A 151 8.66 7.89 -6.96
N LYS A 152 9.21 8.53 -8.00
CA LYS A 152 10.06 7.86 -8.98
C LYS A 152 11.23 7.15 -8.31
N ARG A 153 11.93 7.80 -7.38
CA ARG A 153 13.05 7.20 -6.62
C ARG A 153 12.58 5.97 -5.82
N VAL A 154 11.47 6.07 -5.09
CA VAL A 154 10.91 4.92 -4.35
C VAL A 154 10.59 3.77 -5.30
N TYR A 155 9.97 4.06 -6.44
CA TYR A 155 9.65 3.07 -7.46
C TYR A 155 10.89 2.40 -8.04
N GLU A 156 11.90 3.18 -8.47
CA GLU A 156 13.16 2.67 -9.02
C GLU A 156 13.93 1.81 -8.01
N ASN A 157 13.92 2.21 -6.73
CA ASN A 157 14.49 1.42 -5.65
C ASN A 157 13.78 0.06 -5.52
N LEU A 158 12.44 0.04 -5.52
CA LEU A 158 11.68 -1.22 -5.48
C LEU A 158 11.97 -2.10 -6.70
N LEU A 159 12.03 -1.54 -7.91
CA LEU A 159 12.37 -2.31 -9.11
C LEU A 159 13.77 -2.94 -8.98
N ARG A 160 14.76 -2.16 -8.58
CA ARG A 160 16.14 -2.63 -8.37
C ARG A 160 16.18 -3.74 -7.32
N ASP A 161 15.60 -3.51 -6.16
CA ASP A 161 15.68 -4.39 -5.01
C ASP A 161 14.95 -5.72 -5.21
N LEU A 162 13.93 -5.72 -6.06
CA LEU A 162 13.12 -6.90 -6.39
C LEU A 162 13.50 -7.53 -7.74
N ASN A 163 14.53 -7.00 -8.40
CA ASN A 163 14.96 -7.41 -9.75
C ASN A 163 13.81 -7.41 -10.77
N LEU A 164 13.06 -6.31 -10.80
CA LEU A 164 11.90 -6.11 -11.66
C LEU A 164 12.21 -5.14 -12.80
N GLN A 165 11.43 -5.22 -13.88
CA GLN A 165 11.56 -4.32 -15.03
C GLN A 165 10.34 -3.39 -15.10
N ALA A 166 10.57 -2.09 -15.27
CA ALA A 166 9.50 -1.09 -15.33
C ALA A 166 8.43 -1.39 -16.40
N LYS A 167 8.82 -1.96 -17.54
CA LYS A 167 7.89 -2.37 -18.60
C LYS A 167 6.88 -3.44 -18.20
N ASP A 168 7.21 -4.26 -17.18
CA ASP A 168 6.42 -5.40 -16.74
C ASP A 168 5.65 -5.11 -15.44
N VAL A 169 6.03 -4.04 -14.73
CA VAL A 169 5.49 -3.69 -13.41
C VAL A 169 5.20 -2.18 -13.33
N PRO A 170 4.10 -1.72 -13.93
CA PRO A 170 3.73 -0.31 -13.86
C PRO A 170 3.45 0.14 -12.42
N LEU A 171 3.72 1.42 -12.14
CA LEU A 171 3.23 2.10 -10.95
C LEU A 171 1.95 2.86 -11.31
N LEU A 172 0.89 2.63 -10.55
CA LEU A 172 -0.38 3.34 -10.65
C LEU A 172 -0.55 4.24 -9.43
N ALA A 173 -0.44 5.53 -9.63
CA ALA A 173 -0.72 6.52 -8.60
C ALA A 173 -2.20 6.93 -8.66
N GLY A 174 -2.89 6.78 -7.54
CA GLY A 174 -4.27 7.24 -7.41
C GLY A 174 -4.32 8.70 -6.98
N GLU A 175 -5.23 9.46 -7.57
CA GLU A 175 -5.54 10.84 -7.15
C GLU A 175 -6.11 10.88 -5.74
N VAL A 176 -5.87 11.99 -5.04
CA VAL A 176 -6.55 12.27 -3.78
C VAL A 176 -7.95 12.80 -4.04
N VAL A 177 -8.80 12.84 -3.00
CA VAL A 177 -10.20 13.26 -3.11
C VAL A 177 -10.31 14.64 -3.80
N HIS A 178 -11.14 14.72 -4.83
CA HIS A 178 -11.34 15.92 -5.63
C HIS A 178 -12.06 17.05 -4.88
N ALA A 179 -11.88 18.28 -5.34
CA ALA A 179 -12.44 19.47 -4.68
C ALA A 179 -13.98 19.49 -4.66
N ASP A 180 -14.64 18.98 -5.70
CA ASP A 180 -16.10 18.84 -5.80
C ASP A 180 -16.67 17.78 -4.83
N GLN A 181 -15.81 16.92 -4.31
CA GLN A 181 -16.10 15.93 -3.27
C GLN A 181 -15.58 16.35 -1.88
N ASN A 182 -15.34 17.65 -1.69
CA ASN A 182 -14.80 18.24 -0.46
C ASN A 182 -13.37 17.77 -0.10
N GLY A 183 -12.58 17.41 -1.09
CA GLY A 183 -11.16 17.03 -0.90
C GLY A 183 -10.31 18.22 -0.46
N ARG A 184 -9.79 18.18 0.78
CA ARG A 184 -8.97 19.27 1.33
C ARG A 184 -7.60 19.41 0.66
N CYS A 185 -7.10 18.32 0.07
CA CYS A 185 -5.79 18.24 -0.57
C CYS A 185 -5.91 18.16 -2.11
N ALA A 186 -7.05 18.51 -2.68
CA ALA A 186 -7.36 18.33 -4.10
C ALA A 186 -6.34 18.98 -5.05
N SER A 187 -5.68 20.08 -4.64
CA SER A 187 -4.60 20.70 -5.43
C SER A 187 -3.38 19.78 -5.64
N MET A 188 -3.26 18.71 -4.84
CA MET A 188 -2.21 17.74 -5.03
C MET A 188 -2.38 16.93 -6.33
N ASN A 189 -3.59 16.83 -6.86
CA ASN A 189 -3.86 16.11 -8.11
C ASN A 189 -3.16 16.72 -9.32
N GLU A 190 -2.94 18.05 -9.31
CA GLU A 190 -2.13 18.72 -10.36
C GLU A 190 -0.69 18.21 -10.36
N ILE A 191 -0.15 17.85 -9.17
CA ILE A 191 1.21 17.34 -9.03
C ILE A 191 1.25 15.81 -9.31
N ILE A 192 0.21 15.08 -8.90
CA ILE A 192 0.11 13.63 -9.14
C ILE A 192 0.05 13.33 -10.65
N ASN A 193 -0.57 14.21 -11.43
CA ASN A 193 -0.81 14.04 -12.85
C ASN A 193 0.35 14.55 -13.75
N THR A 194 1.48 14.94 -13.17
CA THR A 194 2.68 15.33 -13.94
C THR A 194 3.58 14.14 -14.21
#